data_acde0a9ea2564cd9b424ada68b458ddd
#
_entry.id   acde0a9ea2564cd9b424ada68b458ddd
#
_cell.length_a   1.000
_cell.length_b   1.000
_cell.length_c   1.000
_cell.angle_alpha   90.00
_cell.angle_beta   90.00
_cell.angle_gamma   90.00
#
_symmetry.space_group_name_H-M   'P 1'
#
loop_
_entity.id
_entity.type
_entity.pdbx_description
1 polymer ?
#
loop_
_entity_poly.entity_id
_entity_poly.type
_entity_poly.pdbx_seq_one_letter_code
_entity_poly.pdbx_strand_id
1 'polypeptide(L)'
;MSLSKKKEEPWYIELPKTIFWAVGIAIVFRSFLFEPFSIPSGSMIPTLKVGDYLFVSKYSYGYSRYSLPFGIIPFSGRVMESTPERGDVVVFRKPGAEHIDYIKRLVGLPGDEISVTGGILHINGEPVKRVQVTQGLVDIGLVIQQAKIYEETLAEGRTHLIQELSDQNSMDNTVPVTVPEGHYFFMGDNRDNSRDSRAEVGFVPAENLIGRAEFLFFSHNGKASFFEVWKWPFAIRFDRIGKSID
;
A
#
# COMPACT_ATOMS: atom_id res chain seq x y z
N MET A 1 -10.84 -46.75 34.46
CA MET A 1 -10.40 -46.13 33.20
C MET A 1 -9.19 -45.25 33.54
N SER A 2 -7.95 -45.76 33.39
CA SER A 2 -6.71 -45.05 33.79
C SER A 2 -6.38 -44.03 32.71
N LEU A 3 -6.47 -42.73 33.05
CA LEU A 3 -5.96 -41.64 32.21
C LEU A 3 -4.45 -41.74 32.21
N SER A 4 -3.88 -42.23 31.12
CA SER A 4 -2.43 -42.23 30.89
C SER A 4 -1.91 -40.80 30.98
N LYS A 5 -1.19 -40.46 32.03
CA LYS A 5 -0.45 -39.19 32.14
C LYS A 5 0.57 -39.14 30.96
N LYS A 6 0.34 -38.26 30.00
CA LYS A 6 1.30 -37.92 28.94
C LYS A 6 2.60 -37.51 29.63
N LYS A 7 3.69 -38.22 29.37
CA LYS A 7 5.01 -37.90 29.92
C LYS A 7 5.41 -36.50 29.39
N GLU A 8 5.57 -35.53 30.26
CA GLU A 8 5.99 -34.20 29.91
C GLU A 8 7.41 -34.28 29.31
N GLU A 9 7.55 -33.79 28.07
CA GLU A 9 8.88 -33.72 27.43
C GLU A 9 9.74 -32.69 28.17
N PRO A 10 11.05 -32.88 28.30
CA PRO A 10 11.94 -31.86 28.91
C PRO A 10 11.86 -30.54 28.14
N TRP A 11 11.86 -29.43 28.86
CA TRP A 11 11.69 -28.07 28.30
C TRP A 11 12.68 -27.74 27.16
N TYR A 12 13.91 -28.31 27.18
CA TYR A 12 14.94 -28.13 26.16
C TYR A 12 14.63 -28.89 24.84
N ILE A 13 13.64 -29.78 24.82
CA ILE A 13 13.10 -30.44 23.62
C ILE A 13 11.79 -29.75 23.21
N GLU A 14 10.94 -29.43 24.16
CA GLU A 14 9.64 -28.80 23.92
C GLU A 14 9.77 -27.41 23.35
N LEU A 15 10.69 -26.58 23.90
CA LEU A 15 10.88 -25.20 23.45
C LEU A 15 11.37 -25.10 22.00
N PRO A 16 12.42 -25.80 21.52
CA PRO A 16 12.82 -25.80 20.12
C PRO A 16 11.72 -26.32 19.18
N LYS A 17 10.98 -27.33 19.57
CA LYS A 17 9.87 -27.89 18.81
C LYS A 17 8.72 -26.87 18.65
N THR A 18 8.38 -26.17 19.75
CA THR A 18 7.37 -25.09 19.73
C THR A 18 7.82 -23.92 18.83
N ILE A 19 9.08 -23.50 18.94
CA ILE A 19 9.65 -22.45 18.09
C ILE A 19 9.62 -22.88 16.61
N PHE A 20 10.01 -24.12 16.31
CA PHE A 20 9.98 -24.64 14.93
C PHE A 20 8.58 -24.57 14.32
N TRP A 21 7.56 -25.02 15.04
CA TRP A 21 6.17 -24.97 14.57
C TRP A 21 5.67 -23.53 14.47
N ALA A 22 5.97 -22.67 15.44
CA ALA A 22 5.56 -21.26 15.41
C ALA A 22 6.15 -20.52 14.21
N VAL A 23 7.46 -20.72 13.94
CA VAL A 23 8.14 -20.15 12.77
C VAL A 23 7.57 -20.72 11.48
N GLY A 24 7.33 -22.04 11.40
CA GLY A 24 6.71 -22.67 10.23
C GLY A 24 5.32 -22.10 9.91
N ILE A 25 4.47 -21.97 10.93
CA ILE A 25 3.13 -21.38 10.78
C ILE A 25 3.25 -19.90 10.36
N ALA A 26 4.14 -19.15 10.97
CA ALA A 26 4.35 -17.73 10.63
C ALA A 26 4.83 -17.55 9.18
N ILE A 27 5.72 -18.42 8.69
CA ILE A 27 6.18 -18.43 7.29
C ILE A 27 5.02 -18.73 6.35
N VAL A 28 4.22 -19.75 6.63
CA VAL A 28 3.05 -20.11 5.81
C VAL A 28 2.05 -18.94 5.79
N PHE A 29 1.72 -18.39 6.96
CA PHE A 29 0.79 -17.26 7.07
C PHE A 29 1.26 -16.05 6.25
N ARG A 30 2.53 -15.65 6.43
CA ARG A 30 3.15 -14.53 5.71
C ARG A 30 3.26 -14.80 4.20
N SER A 31 3.46 -16.04 3.79
CA SER A 31 3.60 -16.39 2.36
C SER A 31 2.29 -16.36 1.60
N PHE A 32 1.21 -16.82 2.23
CA PHE A 32 -0.05 -17.10 1.55
C PHE A 32 -1.22 -16.21 1.97
N LEU A 33 -1.18 -15.61 3.14
CA LEU A 33 -2.30 -14.82 3.63
C LEU A 33 -1.96 -13.33 3.70
N PHE A 34 -1.32 -12.90 4.77
CA PHE A 34 -1.08 -11.50 5.02
C PHE A 34 0.39 -11.22 5.31
N GLU A 35 0.90 -10.15 4.71
CA GLU A 35 2.23 -9.62 5.01
C GLU A 35 2.11 -8.24 5.66
N PRO A 36 2.79 -8.02 6.81
CA PRO A 36 2.84 -6.70 7.43
C PRO A 36 3.80 -5.78 6.67
N PHE A 37 3.36 -4.55 6.39
CA PHE A 37 4.16 -3.48 5.80
C PHE A 37 4.14 -2.24 6.68
N SER A 38 5.23 -1.46 6.65
CA SER A 38 5.35 -0.16 7.30
C SER A 38 5.37 0.95 6.25
N ILE A 39 4.81 2.10 6.57
CA ILE A 39 4.75 3.27 5.69
C ILE A 39 5.86 4.25 6.04
N PRO A 40 6.97 4.30 5.27
CA PRO A 40 8.08 5.20 5.52
C PRO A 40 7.94 6.57 4.87
N SER A 41 7.01 6.75 3.92
CA SER A 41 6.87 7.97 3.12
C SER A 41 5.45 8.54 3.14
N GLY A 42 5.34 9.84 2.85
CA GLY A 42 4.08 10.56 2.84
C GLY A 42 3.32 10.53 1.51
N SER A 43 3.72 9.70 0.53
CA SER A 43 3.14 9.72 -0.82
C SER A 43 1.68 9.29 -0.90
N MET A 44 1.14 8.67 0.15
CA MET A 44 -0.25 8.23 0.26
C MET A 44 -1.06 9.02 1.30
N ILE A 45 -0.55 10.17 1.77
CA ILE A 45 -1.33 11.09 2.61
C ILE A 45 -2.48 11.67 1.76
N PRO A 46 -3.69 11.75 2.29
CA PRO A 46 -4.09 11.59 3.70
C PRO A 46 -4.47 10.16 4.11
N THR A 47 -4.61 9.25 3.15
CA THR A 47 -5.04 7.85 3.40
C THR A 47 -4.09 7.12 4.33
N LEU A 48 -2.80 7.11 3.98
CA LEU A 48 -1.73 6.50 4.79
C LEU A 48 -0.74 7.56 5.25
N LYS A 49 -0.33 7.47 6.51
CA LYS A 49 0.63 8.41 7.14
C LYS A 49 1.93 7.71 7.45
N VAL A 50 3.02 8.45 7.44
CA VAL A 50 4.33 7.93 7.92
C VAL A 50 4.18 7.37 9.34
N GLY A 51 4.67 6.15 9.55
CA GLY A 51 4.54 5.40 10.80
C GLY A 51 3.25 4.59 10.94
N ASP A 52 2.45 4.46 9.88
CA ASP A 52 1.39 3.46 9.79
C ASP A 52 1.98 2.08 9.49
N TYR A 53 1.37 1.05 10.05
CA TYR A 53 1.65 -0.37 9.77
C TYR A 53 0.34 -1.03 9.36
N LEU A 54 0.39 -1.74 8.25
CA LEU A 54 -0.79 -2.32 7.62
C LEU A 54 -0.56 -3.78 7.23
N PHE A 55 -1.65 -4.51 7.07
CA PHE A 55 -1.63 -5.84 6.48
C PHE A 55 -1.99 -5.79 5.00
N VAL A 56 -1.22 -6.53 4.22
CA VAL A 56 -1.41 -6.70 2.77
C VAL A 56 -1.84 -8.13 2.49
N SER A 57 -2.99 -8.32 1.86
CA SER A 57 -3.48 -9.63 1.43
C SER A 57 -2.81 -10.05 0.13
N LYS A 58 -2.07 -11.15 0.16
CA LYS A 58 -1.38 -11.68 -1.02
C LYS A 58 -2.30 -12.44 -1.96
N TYR A 59 -3.32 -13.07 -1.41
CA TYR A 59 -4.29 -13.86 -2.18
C TYR A 59 -5.23 -13.01 -3.05
N SER A 60 -5.33 -11.69 -2.80
CA SER A 60 -6.27 -10.81 -3.51
C SER A 60 -6.03 -10.78 -5.01
N TYR A 61 -4.77 -10.89 -5.45
CA TYR A 61 -4.44 -10.87 -6.87
C TYR A 61 -3.79 -12.17 -7.35
N GLY A 62 -3.76 -13.22 -6.49
CA GLY A 62 -3.02 -14.45 -6.74
C GLY A 62 -1.52 -14.28 -6.48
N TYR A 63 -0.73 -15.30 -6.77
CA TYR A 63 0.67 -15.39 -6.36
C TYR A 63 1.59 -15.25 -7.56
N SER A 64 2.57 -14.35 -7.46
CA SER A 64 3.71 -14.22 -8.36
C SER A 64 5.01 -14.61 -7.65
N ARG A 65 6.12 -14.63 -8.35
CA ARG A 65 7.45 -14.81 -7.75
C ARG A 65 7.72 -13.84 -6.60
N TYR A 66 7.14 -12.65 -6.62
CA TYR A 66 7.28 -11.64 -5.57
C TYR A 66 6.35 -11.83 -4.37
N SER A 67 5.36 -12.70 -4.48
CA SER A 67 4.46 -13.03 -3.37
C SER A 67 5.11 -14.00 -2.38
N LEU A 68 6.10 -14.79 -2.82
CA LEU A 68 6.77 -15.77 -1.98
C LEU A 68 7.97 -15.16 -1.23
N PRO A 69 8.26 -15.62 0.01
CA PRO A 69 9.40 -15.16 0.76
C PRO A 69 10.70 -15.44 -0.01
N PHE A 70 11.56 -14.43 -0.07
CA PHE A 70 12.89 -14.51 -0.71
C PHE A 70 12.90 -14.82 -2.21
N GLY A 71 11.76 -14.84 -2.92
CA GLY A 71 11.71 -15.17 -4.34
C GLY A 71 12.26 -16.58 -4.69
N ILE A 72 12.15 -17.54 -3.75
CA ILE A 72 12.83 -18.84 -3.83
C ILE A 72 12.36 -19.69 -5.01
N ILE A 73 11.11 -19.49 -5.47
CA ILE A 73 10.57 -20.27 -6.60
C ILE A 73 10.55 -19.37 -7.85
N PRO A 74 11.47 -19.57 -8.79
CA PRO A 74 11.50 -18.81 -10.04
C PRO A 74 10.42 -19.34 -10.98
N PHE A 75 9.27 -18.67 -11.03
CA PHE A 75 8.27 -18.89 -12.08
C PHE A 75 7.87 -17.54 -12.67
N SER A 76 7.43 -17.55 -13.91
CA SER A 76 6.91 -16.38 -14.60
C SER A 76 5.39 -16.35 -14.54
N GLY A 77 4.80 -15.15 -14.51
CA GLY A 77 3.36 -14.96 -14.44
C GLY A 77 2.79 -15.09 -13.02
N ARG A 78 1.49 -15.38 -12.95
CA ARG A 78 0.74 -15.48 -11.69
C ARG A 78 -0.05 -16.79 -11.61
N VAL A 79 -0.16 -17.33 -10.40
CA VAL A 79 -0.99 -18.51 -10.09
C VAL A 79 -2.23 -18.02 -9.36
N MET A 80 -3.41 -18.53 -9.73
CA MET A 80 -4.72 -18.10 -9.19
C MET A 80 -4.94 -16.58 -9.38
N GLU A 81 -4.62 -16.10 -10.59
CA GLU A 81 -4.70 -14.68 -10.92
C GLU A 81 -6.13 -14.14 -10.73
N SER A 82 -6.21 -12.98 -10.09
CA SER A 82 -7.42 -12.17 -9.96
C SER A 82 -7.08 -10.72 -10.36
N THR A 83 -7.98 -10.09 -11.09
CA THR A 83 -7.79 -8.72 -11.57
C THR A 83 -7.98 -7.73 -10.43
N PRO A 84 -7.05 -6.80 -10.20
CA PRO A 84 -7.24 -5.72 -9.24
C PRO A 84 -8.32 -4.76 -9.73
N GLU A 85 -9.02 -4.12 -8.80
CA GLU A 85 -10.05 -3.16 -9.09
C GLU A 85 -9.51 -1.73 -9.01
N ARG A 86 -10.03 -0.83 -9.87
CA ARG A 86 -9.69 0.59 -9.78
C ARG A 86 -10.06 1.14 -8.40
N GLY A 87 -9.13 1.90 -7.79
CA GLY A 87 -9.26 2.38 -6.44
C GLY A 87 -8.54 1.54 -5.39
N ASP A 88 -8.16 0.29 -5.69
CA ASP A 88 -7.38 -0.53 -4.75
C ASP A 88 -6.05 0.15 -4.39
N VAL A 89 -5.71 0.11 -3.11
CA VAL A 89 -4.37 0.49 -2.63
C VAL A 89 -3.48 -0.74 -2.65
N VAL A 90 -2.47 -0.73 -3.50
CA VAL A 90 -1.69 -1.91 -3.86
C VAL A 90 -0.23 -1.74 -3.47
N VAL A 91 0.35 -2.79 -2.88
CA VAL A 91 1.80 -2.94 -2.73
C VAL A 91 2.35 -3.71 -3.92
N PHE A 92 3.39 -3.15 -4.55
CA PHE A 92 4.02 -3.76 -5.72
C PHE A 92 5.53 -3.52 -5.75
N ARG A 93 6.26 -4.36 -6.47
CA ARG A 93 7.69 -4.17 -6.79
C ARG A 93 7.86 -3.09 -7.83
N LYS A 94 8.73 -2.10 -7.57
CA LYS A 94 9.03 -1.05 -8.55
C LYS A 94 9.63 -1.67 -9.81
N PRO A 95 9.06 -1.42 -11.00
CA PRO A 95 9.67 -1.85 -12.26
C PRO A 95 11.10 -1.32 -12.40
N GLY A 96 12.03 -2.19 -12.79
CA GLY A 96 13.45 -1.85 -12.93
C GLY A 96 14.24 -1.69 -11.62
N ALA A 97 13.57 -1.85 -10.45
CA ALA A 97 14.20 -1.83 -9.13
C ALA A 97 13.50 -2.81 -8.19
N GLU A 98 13.56 -4.09 -8.50
CA GLU A 98 12.79 -5.18 -7.86
C GLU A 98 13.10 -5.44 -6.37
N HIS A 99 14.04 -4.71 -5.79
CA HIS A 99 14.34 -4.71 -4.36
C HIS A 99 13.56 -3.63 -3.57
N ILE A 100 12.77 -2.77 -4.28
CA ILE A 100 12.03 -1.66 -3.67
C ILE A 100 10.54 -1.92 -3.80
N ASP A 101 9.85 -1.90 -2.65
CA ASP A 101 8.39 -1.98 -2.60
C ASP A 101 7.78 -0.56 -2.61
N TYR A 102 6.77 -0.39 -3.44
CA TYR A 102 5.93 0.80 -3.50
C TYR A 102 4.51 0.46 -3.07
N ILE A 103 3.85 1.46 -2.50
CA ILE A 103 2.42 1.42 -2.22
C ILE A 103 1.76 2.62 -2.87
N LYS A 104 0.77 2.38 -3.73
CA LYS A 104 0.03 3.39 -4.49
C LYS A 104 -1.41 2.95 -4.73
N ARG A 105 -2.24 3.89 -5.17
CA ARG A 105 -3.61 3.63 -5.60
C ARG A 105 -3.64 3.30 -7.08
N LEU A 106 -4.38 2.26 -7.44
CA LEU A 106 -4.64 1.87 -8.81
C LEU A 106 -5.67 2.83 -9.43
N VAL A 107 -5.26 3.55 -10.47
CA VAL A 107 -6.16 4.50 -11.15
C VAL A 107 -6.40 4.15 -12.63
N GLY A 108 -5.47 3.45 -13.28
CA GLY A 108 -5.62 3.03 -14.68
C GLY A 108 -5.50 1.52 -14.85
N LEU A 109 -6.49 0.94 -15.52
CA LEU A 109 -6.56 -0.47 -15.92
C LEU A 109 -6.01 -0.65 -17.33
N PRO A 110 -5.67 -1.88 -17.77
CA PRO A 110 -5.26 -2.14 -19.15
C PRO A 110 -6.28 -1.57 -20.15
N GLY A 111 -5.78 -0.84 -21.17
CA GLY A 111 -6.58 -0.18 -22.20
C GLY A 111 -7.05 1.23 -21.86
N ASP A 112 -6.99 1.67 -20.61
CA ASP A 112 -7.37 3.04 -20.27
C ASP A 112 -6.39 4.07 -20.83
N GLU A 113 -6.93 5.20 -21.28
CA GLU A 113 -6.16 6.41 -21.52
C GLU A 113 -6.16 7.28 -20.27
N ILE A 114 -4.97 7.56 -19.74
CA ILE A 114 -4.77 8.33 -18.51
C ILE A 114 -4.05 9.64 -18.82
N SER A 115 -4.58 10.75 -18.32
CA SER A 115 -3.90 12.05 -18.32
C SER A 115 -4.25 12.86 -17.08
N VAL A 116 -3.47 13.89 -16.81
CA VAL A 116 -3.75 14.89 -15.78
C VAL A 116 -3.72 16.26 -16.43
N THR A 117 -4.73 17.08 -16.17
CA THR A 117 -4.84 18.46 -16.68
C THR A 117 -5.24 19.38 -15.54
N GLY A 118 -4.39 20.37 -15.21
CA GLY A 118 -4.64 21.28 -14.10
C GLY A 118 -4.84 20.54 -12.76
N GLY A 119 -4.08 19.46 -12.52
CA GLY A 119 -4.19 18.60 -11.33
C GLY A 119 -5.41 17.66 -11.33
N ILE A 120 -6.28 17.70 -12.35
CA ILE A 120 -7.44 16.82 -12.45
C ILE A 120 -7.08 15.58 -13.26
N LEU A 121 -7.28 14.40 -12.67
CA LEU A 121 -7.13 13.11 -13.35
C LEU A 121 -8.24 12.97 -14.41
N HIS A 122 -7.86 12.55 -15.61
CA HIS A 122 -8.76 12.16 -16.70
C HIS A 122 -8.56 10.68 -17.02
N ILE A 123 -9.66 9.96 -17.18
CA ILE A 123 -9.68 8.56 -17.57
C ILE A 123 -10.55 8.46 -18.83
N ASN A 124 -9.96 7.98 -19.92
CA ASN A 124 -10.63 7.86 -21.23
C ASN A 124 -11.22 9.20 -21.73
N GLY A 125 -10.50 10.30 -21.47
CA GLY A 125 -10.90 11.66 -21.83
C GLY A 125 -11.88 12.32 -20.86
N GLU A 126 -12.48 11.60 -19.91
CA GLU A 126 -13.44 12.14 -18.95
C GLU A 126 -12.75 12.57 -17.67
N PRO A 127 -13.02 13.80 -17.16
CA PRO A 127 -12.44 14.28 -15.91
C PRO A 127 -13.03 13.54 -14.71
N VAL A 128 -12.16 13.06 -13.84
CA VAL A 128 -12.56 12.44 -12.57
C VAL A 128 -13.08 13.54 -11.62
N LYS A 129 -14.29 13.32 -11.11
CA LYS A 129 -14.93 14.27 -10.18
C LYS A 129 -14.14 14.38 -8.90
N ARG A 130 -13.77 15.60 -8.50
CA ARG A 130 -13.20 15.90 -7.20
C ARG A 130 -13.95 17.05 -6.50
N VAL A 131 -14.16 16.94 -5.19
CA VAL A 131 -14.83 17.94 -4.36
C VAL A 131 -13.90 18.30 -3.22
N GLN A 132 -13.59 19.59 -3.05
CA GLN A 132 -12.78 20.03 -1.93
C GLN A 132 -13.52 19.85 -0.62
N VAL A 133 -12.97 19.08 0.32
CA VAL A 133 -13.58 18.78 1.62
C VAL A 133 -12.96 19.59 2.75
N THR A 134 -11.65 19.89 2.65
CA THR A 134 -10.94 20.72 3.63
C THR A 134 -9.67 21.30 3.04
N GLN A 135 -9.04 22.20 3.80
CA GLN A 135 -7.71 22.70 3.54
C GLN A 135 -6.98 22.95 4.86
N GLY A 136 -5.66 22.89 4.85
CA GLY A 136 -4.88 23.10 6.06
C GLY A 136 -3.41 23.29 5.75
N LEU A 137 -2.63 23.64 6.78
CA LEU A 137 -1.20 23.74 6.68
C LEU A 137 -0.56 22.34 6.85
N VAL A 138 0.33 21.99 5.95
CA VAL A 138 1.11 20.76 6.00
C VAL A 138 2.60 21.10 6.04
N ASP A 139 3.33 20.35 6.86
CA ASP A 139 4.78 20.42 6.93
C ASP A 139 5.35 19.42 5.91
N ILE A 140 6.07 19.95 4.92
CA ILE A 140 6.75 19.17 3.89
C ILE A 140 8.28 19.13 4.12
N GLY A 141 8.70 19.33 5.36
CA GLY A 141 10.08 19.21 5.87
C GLY A 141 10.78 20.54 6.06
N LEU A 142 10.92 21.38 5.05
CA LEU A 142 11.59 22.69 5.14
C LEU A 142 10.63 23.88 5.07
N VAL A 143 9.39 23.63 4.61
CA VAL A 143 8.39 24.66 4.35
C VAL A 143 7.02 24.17 4.84
N ILE A 144 6.28 25.08 5.44
CA ILE A 144 4.86 24.87 5.73
C ILE A 144 4.06 25.44 4.57
N GLN A 145 3.31 24.59 3.90
CA GLN A 145 2.47 24.97 2.76
C GLN A 145 1.00 24.67 3.04
N GLN A 146 0.13 25.42 2.37
CA GLN A 146 -1.28 25.14 2.37
C GLN A 146 -1.56 23.96 1.45
N ALA A 147 -2.20 22.92 1.98
CA ALA A 147 -2.69 21.78 1.20
C ALA A 147 -4.21 21.81 1.15
N LYS A 148 -4.74 21.44 0.01
CA LYS A 148 -6.17 21.20 -0.21
C LYS A 148 -6.40 19.69 -0.18
N ILE A 149 -7.44 19.25 0.52
CA ILE A 149 -7.88 17.86 0.52
C ILE A 149 -9.17 17.79 -0.28
N TYR A 150 -9.15 16.92 -1.28
CA TYR A 150 -10.32 16.65 -2.11
C TYR A 150 -10.80 15.22 -1.86
N GLU A 151 -12.10 15.02 -1.94
CA GLU A 151 -12.72 13.73 -2.19
C GLU A 151 -12.81 13.52 -3.69
N GLU A 152 -12.10 12.52 -4.20
CA GLU A 152 -12.08 12.13 -5.60
C GLU A 152 -12.96 10.89 -5.79
N THR A 153 -13.79 10.89 -6.85
CA THR A 153 -14.71 9.79 -7.16
C THR A 153 -14.28 9.16 -8.48
N LEU A 154 -13.72 7.95 -8.42
CA LEU A 154 -13.34 7.19 -9.60
C LEU A 154 -14.55 6.69 -10.40
N ALA A 155 -14.33 6.24 -11.64
CA ALA A 155 -15.38 5.89 -12.58
C ALA A 155 -16.41 4.88 -12.05
N GLU A 156 -15.97 3.93 -11.21
CA GLU A 156 -16.82 2.89 -10.60
C GLU A 156 -17.54 3.36 -9.33
N GLY A 157 -17.49 4.66 -9.03
CA GLY A 157 -18.13 5.26 -7.85
C GLY A 157 -17.35 5.11 -6.54
N ARG A 158 -16.15 4.53 -6.56
CA ARG A 158 -15.28 4.50 -5.38
C ARG A 158 -14.75 5.89 -5.08
N THR A 159 -14.88 6.32 -3.83
CA THR A 159 -14.38 7.61 -3.34
C THR A 159 -13.15 7.43 -2.47
N HIS A 160 -12.24 8.37 -2.54
CA HIS A 160 -11.07 8.43 -1.67
C HIS A 160 -10.59 9.86 -1.51
N LEU A 161 -9.75 10.09 -0.52
CA LEU A 161 -9.18 11.43 -0.27
C LEU A 161 -7.84 11.57 -0.98
N ILE A 162 -7.63 12.73 -1.61
CA ILE A 162 -6.35 13.12 -2.20
C ILE A 162 -5.88 14.44 -1.59
N GLN A 163 -4.58 14.66 -1.58
CA GLN A 163 -3.93 15.88 -1.15
C GLN A 163 -3.25 16.57 -2.32
N GLU A 164 -3.51 17.87 -2.48
CA GLU A 164 -2.91 18.75 -3.47
C GLU A 164 -2.31 19.98 -2.80
N LEU A 165 -1.14 20.39 -3.20
CA LEU A 165 -0.49 21.64 -2.77
C LEU A 165 -0.76 22.76 -3.78
N SER A 166 -0.80 22.42 -5.08
CA SER A 166 -0.98 23.36 -6.20
C SER A 166 -1.61 22.59 -7.37
N ASP A 167 -2.29 23.29 -8.26
CA ASP A 167 -2.77 22.74 -9.53
C ASP A 167 -1.80 23.08 -10.70
N GLN A 168 -0.54 23.46 -10.39
CA GLN A 168 0.45 23.93 -11.36
C GLN A 168 1.84 23.31 -11.15
N ASN A 169 1.91 22.14 -10.51
CA ASN A 169 3.16 21.40 -10.35
C ASN A 169 3.54 20.63 -11.64
N SER A 170 4.74 20.09 -11.67
CA SER A 170 5.27 19.43 -12.85
C SER A 170 4.48 18.20 -13.33
N MET A 171 3.70 17.58 -12.45
CA MET A 171 2.87 16.39 -12.74
C MET A 171 1.37 16.70 -12.89
N ASP A 172 0.99 17.98 -12.91
CA ASP A 172 -0.41 18.42 -13.01
C ASP A 172 -0.87 18.58 -14.47
N ASN A 173 0.07 18.49 -15.41
CA ASN A 173 -0.23 18.51 -16.84
C ASN A 173 0.62 17.44 -17.52
N THR A 174 0.01 16.31 -17.83
CA THR A 174 0.67 15.18 -18.49
C THR A 174 0.07 14.93 -19.87
N VAL A 175 0.86 14.39 -20.79
CA VAL A 175 0.32 13.89 -22.04
C VAL A 175 -0.53 12.65 -21.78
N PRO A 176 -1.61 12.43 -22.56
CA PRO A 176 -2.37 11.19 -22.47
C PRO A 176 -1.49 9.98 -22.78
N VAL A 177 -1.62 8.94 -21.97
CA VAL A 177 -0.91 7.67 -22.15
C VAL A 177 -1.90 6.51 -22.03
N THR A 178 -1.82 5.55 -22.93
CA THR A 178 -2.64 4.33 -22.87
C THR A 178 -1.93 3.27 -22.06
N VAL A 179 -2.61 2.70 -21.07
CA VAL A 179 -2.11 1.62 -20.24
C VAL A 179 -2.01 0.32 -21.07
N PRO A 180 -0.80 -0.26 -21.23
CA PRO A 180 -0.63 -1.48 -22.00
C PRO A 180 -1.35 -2.69 -21.38
N GLU A 181 -1.68 -3.69 -22.20
CA GLU A 181 -2.19 -4.97 -21.71
C GLU A 181 -1.25 -5.60 -20.68
N GLY A 182 -1.82 -6.16 -19.60
CA GLY A 182 -1.07 -6.76 -18.50
C GLY A 182 -0.33 -5.77 -17.61
N HIS A 183 -0.59 -4.47 -17.75
CA HIS A 183 0.01 -3.41 -16.93
C HIS A 183 -1.06 -2.56 -16.26
N TYR A 184 -0.63 -1.83 -15.24
CA TYR A 184 -1.49 -0.97 -14.42
C TYR A 184 -0.83 0.39 -14.23
N PHE A 185 -1.67 1.43 -14.04
CA PHE A 185 -1.22 2.79 -13.76
C PHE A 185 -1.58 3.18 -12.33
N PHE A 186 -0.59 3.58 -11.57
CA PHE A 186 -0.72 3.88 -10.15
C PHE A 186 -0.42 5.34 -9.84
N MET A 187 -1.19 5.94 -8.93
CA MET A 187 -0.93 7.29 -8.42
C MET A 187 -0.89 7.29 -6.89
N GLY A 188 -0.13 8.23 -6.31
CA GLY A 188 -0.19 8.50 -4.89
C GLY A 188 -1.37 9.40 -4.55
N ASP A 189 -1.94 9.23 -3.36
CA ASP A 189 -3.00 10.10 -2.87
C ASP A 189 -2.46 11.50 -2.51
N ASN A 190 -1.17 11.64 -2.20
CA ASN A 190 -0.46 12.91 -2.09
C ASN A 190 0.08 13.30 -3.47
N ARG A 191 -0.78 13.88 -4.29
CA ARG A 191 -0.61 14.09 -5.73
C ARG A 191 0.69 14.79 -6.09
N ASP A 192 1.04 15.84 -5.34
CA ASP A 192 2.23 16.66 -5.58
C ASP A 192 3.50 16.10 -4.95
N ASN A 193 3.37 15.14 -4.04
CA ASN A 193 4.51 14.54 -3.33
C ASN A 193 4.52 13.02 -3.47
N SER A 194 4.34 12.55 -4.71
CA SER A 194 4.34 11.14 -5.05
C SER A 194 5.21 10.88 -6.27
N ARG A 195 6.17 9.97 -6.12
CA ARG A 195 6.86 9.35 -7.26
C ARG A 195 6.05 8.14 -7.68
N ASP A 196 5.30 8.27 -8.78
CA ASP A 196 4.35 7.27 -9.23
C ASP A 196 4.39 7.08 -10.76
N SER A 197 3.35 6.50 -11.34
CA SER A 197 3.32 6.16 -12.77
C SER A 197 3.39 7.37 -13.69
N ARG A 198 3.07 8.58 -13.20
CA ARG A 198 3.22 9.83 -13.96
C ARG A 198 4.70 10.20 -14.24
N ALA A 199 5.61 9.63 -13.46
CA ALA A 199 7.04 9.96 -13.53
C ALA A 199 7.92 8.69 -13.61
N GLU A 200 8.61 8.34 -12.52
CA GLU A 200 9.68 7.33 -12.52
C GLU A 200 9.23 5.88 -12.39
N VAL A 201 7.97 5.63 -12.04
CA VAL A 201 7.45 4.25 -11.91
C VAL A 201 6.99 3.71 -13.26
N GLY A 202 6.31 4.56 -14.07
CA GLY A 202 5.73 4.15 -15.35
C GLY A 202 4.63 3.09 -15.16
N PHE A 203 4.42 2.27 -16.17
CA PHE A 203 3.46 1.19 -16.12
C PHE A 203 3.98 0.01 -15.30
N VAL A 204 3.14 -0.53 -14.41
CA VAL A 204 3.50 -1.63 -13.51
C VAL A 204 2.95 -2.94 -14.07
N PRO A 205 3.80 -3.92 -14.42
CA PRO A 205 3.35 -5.22 -14.87
C PRO A 205 2.52 -5.95 -13.80
N ALA A 206 1.52 -6.71 -14.21
CA ALA A 206 0.68 -7.53 -13.31
C ALA A 206 1.51 -8.42 -12.38
N GLU A 207 2.60 -9.01 -12.86
CA GLU A 207 3.48 -9.89 -12.06
C GLU A 207 4.15 -9.17 -10.89
N ASN A 208 4.33 -7.83 -10.96
CA ASN A 208 4.95 -7.03 -9.91
C ASN A 208 4.04 -6.78 -8.70
N LEU A 209 2.73 -7.03 -8.82
CA LEU A 209 1.79 -6.84 -7.72
C LEU A 209 2.07 -7.84 -6.59
N ILE A 210 2.22 -7.35 -5.36
CA ILE A 210 2.41 -8.17 -4.16
C ILE A 210 1.07 -8.48 -3.51
N GLY A 211 0.20 -7.49 -3.34
CA GLY A 211 -1.11 -7.66 -2.76
C GLY A 211 -1.83 -6.35 -2.47
N ARG A 212 -3.06 -6.45 -1.98
CA ARG A 212 -3.92 -5.33 -1.60
C ARG A 212 -3.72 -4.95 -0.14
N ALA A 213 -3.60 -3.65 0.13
CA ALA A 213 -3.60 -3.11 1.48
C ALA A 213 -5.03 -3.20 2.07
N GLU A 214 -5.18 -3.84 3.23
CA GLU A 214 -6.50 -4.12 3.78
C GLU A 214 -6.86 -3.23 4.96
N PHE A 215 -6.03 -3.23 6.00
CA PHE A 215 -6.29 -2.45 7.20
C PHE A 215 -5.03 -2.13 7.99
N LEU A 216 -5.11 -1.06 8.79
CA LEU A 216 -4.06 -0.61 9.69
C LEU A 216 -4.10 -1.40 11.00
N PHE A 217 -3.02 -2.06 11.39
CA PHE A 217 -2.95 -2.76 12.68
C PHE A 217 -2.19 -1.98 13.74
N PHE A 218 -1.35 -1.01 13.35
CA PHE A 218 -0.62 -0.13 14.27
C PHE A 218 -0.29 1.19 13.59
N SER A 219 -0.15 2.26 14.39
CA SER A 219 0.21 3.57 13.87
C SER A 219 0.89 4.41 14.93
N HIS A 220 2.02 5.06 14.60
CA HIS A 220 2.72 5.99 15.49
C HIS A 220 3.21 7.25 14.76
N ASN A 221 3.44 8.31 15.51
CA ASN A 221 3.86 9.62 14.96
C ASN A 221 5.38 9.86 14.96
N GLY A 222 6.18 8.86 15.31
CA GLY A 222 7.64 8.95 15.37
C GLY A 222 8.22 9.72 16.58
N LYS A 223 7.38 10.24 17.49
CA LYS A 223 7.82 11.08 18.61
C LYS A 223 8.30 10.30 19.85
N ALA A 224 8.28 8.96 19.80
CA ALA A 224 8.74 8.12 20.89
C ALA A 224 9.66 7.01 20.36
N SER A 225 10.78 6.78 21.08
CA SER A 225 11.62 5.62 20.86
C SER A 225 10.99 4.38 21.50
N PHE A 226 11.42 3.19 21.06
CA PHE A 226 10.97 1.90 21.62
C PHE A 226 11.13 1.84 23.15
N PHE A 227 12.22 2.39 23.70
CA PHE A 227 12.50 2.38 25.15
C PHE A 227 11.78 3.48 25.93
N GLU A 228 11.11 4.43 25.27
CA GLU A 228 10.38 5.53 25.92
C GLU A 228 8.90 5.19 26.11
N VAL A 229 8.61 4.07 26.81
CA VAL A 229 7.25 3.52 26.97
C VAL A 229 6.26 4.53 27.58
N TRP A 230 6.74 5.47 28.38
CA TRP A 230 5.90 6.54 28.97
C TRP A 230 5.42 7.56 27.94
N LYS A 231 6.06 7.65 26.75
CA LYS A 231 5.64 8.51 25.65
C LYS A 231 4.67 7.81 24.69
N TRP A 232 4.53 6.48 24.75
CA TRP A 232 3.69 5.70 23.82
C TRP A 232 2.23 6.16 23.80
N PRO A 233 1.57 6.49 24.92
CA PRO A 233 0.18 6.98 24.89
C PRO A 233 0.00 8.24 24.04
N PHE A 234 1.04 9.06 23.86
CA PHE A 234 1.03 10.28 23.05
C PHE A 234 1.63 10.09 21.65
N ALA A 235 2.32 8.99 21.43
CA ALA A 235 2.96 8.65 20.17
C ALA A 235 2.11 7.71 19.31
N ILE A 236 1.29 6.87 19.92
CA ILE A 236 0.41 5.95 19.21
C ILE A 236 -0.85 6.68 18.75
N ARG A 237 -1.21 6.52 17.49
CA ARG A 237 -2.43 7.06 16.88
C ARG A 237 -3.53 6.00 16.94
N PHE A 238 -4.15 5.87 18.12
CA PHE A 238 -5.18 4.85 18.39
C PHE A 238 -6.39 4.96 17.46
N ASP A 239 -6.71 6.19 17.02
CA ASP A 239 -7.81 6.47 16.09
C ASP A 239 -7.63 5.86 14.72
N ARG A 240 -6.42 5.39 14.40
CA ARG A 240 -6.10 4.77 13.11
C ARG A 240 -6.08 3.25 13.16
N ILE A 241 -5.93 2.67 14.33
CA ILE A 241 -5.84 1.20 14.49
C ILE A 241 -7.19 0.55 14.14
N GLY A 242 -7.15 -0.47 13.28
CA GLY A 242 -8.34 -1.19 12.81
C GLY A 242 -9.09 -0.52 11.66
N LYS A 243 -8.61 0.65 11.14
CA LYS A 243 -9.22 1.26 9.96
C LYS A 243 -8.92 0.44 8.71
N SER A 244 -9.96 0.20 7.90
CA SER A 244 -9.82 -0.31 6.54
C SER A 244 -9.12 0.72 5.65
N ILE A 245 -8.53 0.24 4.56
CA ILE A 245 -7.86 1.05 3.55
C ILE A 245 -8.67 0.90 2.27
N ASP A 246 -9.42 1.97 1.96
CA ASP A 246 -10.29 2.07 0.80
C ASP A 246 -9.72 3.06 -0.21
#